data_32134b8514c009f2844660ce27c42b2f
#
_entry.id   32134b8514c009f2844660ce27c42b2f
#
_cell.length_a   1.000
_cell.length_b   1.000
_cell.length_c   1.000
_cell.angle_alpha   90.00
_cell.angle_beta   90.00
_cell.angle_gamma   90.00
#
_symmetry.space_group_name_H-M   'P 1'
#
loop_
_entity.id
_entity.type
_entity.pdbx_description
1 polymer ?
#
loop_
_entity_poly.entity_id
_entity_poly.type
_entity_poly.pdbx_seq_one_letter_code
_entity_poly.pdbx_strand_id
1 'polypeptide(L)'
;MCCNHENVDLSLINDVLDQYAGVKGSLISILQKTQEIYGYVPIDAVYHISERTGLTPAKIMGVATFYAQFRFQAVGKYLIMICKGTACYVNGADRIADAVMEELGIGDNETTSDGLFSLSLVSCLGCCSLAPVMMINEDTYGSLTPEKVVKILRDIKAKEGK
;
A
#
# COMPACT_ATOMS: atom_id res chain seq x y z
N MET A 1 11.88 -10.88 -15.52
CA MET A 1 10.67 -10.15 -15.05
C MET A 1 9.48 -11.00 -15.41
N CYS A 2 9.03 -11.86 -14.52
CA CYS A 2 7.83 -12.68 -14.73
C CYS A 2 6.64 -11.84 -14.26
N CYS A 3 5.81 -11.37 -15.20
CA CYS A 3 4.52 -10.78 -14.89
C CYS A 3 3.65 -11.90 -14.30
N ASN A 4 3.48 -11.92 -12.99
CA ASN A 4 2.39 -12.68 -12.37
C ASN A 4 1.09 -12.02 -12.84
N HIS A 5 0.46 -12.56 -13.87
CA HIS A 5 -0.93 -12.30 -14.16
C HIS A 5 -1.75 -13.05 -13.12
N GLU A 6 -1.98 -12.40 -11.97
CA GLU A 6 -3.06 -12.83 -11.09
C GLU A 6 -4.35 -12.64 -11.88
N ASN A 7 -5.14 -13.70 -12.02
CA ASN A 7 -6.46 -13.63 -12.66
C ASN A 7 -7.38 -12.75 -11.82
N VAL A 8 -7.31 -11.45 -12.06
CA VAL A 8 -8.14 -10.46 -11.36
C VAL A 8 -9.52 -10.46 -12.02
N ASP A 9 -10.56 -10.63 -11.21
CA ASP A 9 -11.94 -10.56 -11.72
C ASP A 9 -12.29 -9.10 -12.07
N LEU A 10 -12.17 -8.76 -13.34
CA LEU A 10 -12.42 -7.41 -13.86
C LEU A 10 -13.92 -7.04 -13.87
N SER A 11 -14.82 -7.98 -13.62
CA SER A 11 -16.26 -7.71 -13.54
C SER A 11 -16.61 -6.76 -12.39
N LEU A 12 -15.83 -6.79 -11.32
CA LEU A 12 -16.04 -5.99 -10.10
C LEU A 12 -15.94 -4.47 -10.32
N ILE A 13 -15.22 -4.02 -11.35
CA ILE A 13 -15.10 -2.58 -11.67
C ILE A 13 -16.06 -2.13 -12.75
N ASN A 14 -16.87 -3.01 -13.34
CA ASN A 14 -17.78 -2.63 -14.41
C ASN A 14 -18.80 -1.59 -13.95
N ASP A 15 -19.38 -1.73 -12.78
CA ASP A 15 -20.34 -0.76 -12.23
C ASP A 15 -19.70 0.63 -12.07
N VAL A 16 -18.43 0.67 -11.64
CA VAL A 16 -17.65 1.91 -11.55
C VAL A 16 -17.43 2.52 -12.93
N LEU A 17 -17.09 1.70 -13.92
CA LEU A 17 -16.87 2.16 -15.29
C LEU A 17 -18.17 2.63 -15.93
N ASP A 18 -19.28 1.96 -15.71
CA ASP A 18 -20.60 2.37 -16.22
C ASP A 18 -21.00 3.75 -15.66
N GLN A 19 -20.67 4.01 -14.41
CA GLN A 19 -20.98 5.29 -13.76
C GLN A 19 -20.03 6.42 -14.18
N TYR A 20 -18.74 6.16 -14.38
CA TYR A 20 -17.70 7.18 -14.48
C TYR A 20 -17.01 7.27 -15.85
N ALA A 21 -17.03 6.24 -16.72
CA ALA A 21 -16.26 6.23 -17.96
C ALA A 21 -16.65 7.36 -18.93
N GLY A 22 -17.91 7.76 -18.94
CA GLY A 22 -18.41 8.88 -19.76
C GLY A 22 -18.18 10.26 -19.16
N VAL A 23 -17.71 10.37 -17.92
CA VAL A 23 -17.55 11.64 -17.22
C VAL A 23 -16.15 12.19 -17.45
N LYS A 24 -16.07 13.42 -17.96
CA LYS A 24 -14.79 14.08 -18.22
C LYS A 24 -14.03 14.37 -16.93
N GLY A 25 -12.80 13.90 -16.81
CA GLY A 25 -11.96 14.10 -15.61
C GLY A 25 -12.12 13.05 -14.50
N SER A 26 -12.92 12.03 -14.70
CA SER A 26 -13.22 11.00 -13.68
C SER A 26 -12.11 9.96 -13.45
N LEU A 27 -11.00 10.01 -14.19
CA LEU A 27 -9.95 8.99 -14.12
C LEU A 27 -9.44 8.74 -12.70
N ILE A 28 -9.23 9.81 -11.90
CA ILE A 28 -8.77 9.66 -10.52
C ILE A 28 -9.81 8.91 -9.68
N SER A 29 -11.10 9.23 -9.84
CA SER A 29 -12.18 8.55 -9.14
C SER A 29 -12.28 7.08 -9.52
N ILE A 30 -12.10 6.75 -10.81
CA ILE A 30 -12.06 5.37 -11.29
C ILE A 30 -10.90 4.61 -10.63
N LEU A 31 -9.69 5.19 -10.64
CA LEU A 31 -8.51 4.57 -10.01
C LEU A 31 -8.66 4.38 -8.49
N GLN A 32 -9.28 5.36 -7.80
CA GLN A 32 -9.57 5.23 -6.37
C GLN A 32 -10.53 4.07 -6.09
N LYS A 33 -11.63 3.99 -6.86
CA LYS A 33 -12.60 2.90 -6.72
C LYS A 33 -11.98 1.55 -7.09
N THR A 34 -11.14 1.50 -8.12
CA THR A 34 -10.38 0.30 -8.47
C THR A 34 -9.50 -0.15 -7.30
N GLN A 35 -8.78 0.78 -6.68
CA GLN A 35 -7.94 0.46 -5.52
C GLN A 35 -8.76 0.08 -4.27
N GLU A 36 -9.94 0.67 -4.06
CA GLU A 36 -10.85 0.26 -2.98
C GLU A 36 -11.32 -1.20 -3.16
N ILE A 37 -11.59 -1.63 -4.40
CA ILE A 37 -12.08 -2.98 -4.71
C ILE A 37 -10.97 -4.03 -4.59
N TYR A 38 -9.79 -3.77 -5.16
CA TYR A 38 -8.70 -4.76 -5.24
C TYR A 38 -7.60 -4.57 -4.19
N GLY A 39 -7.60 -3.46 -3.44
CA GLY A 39 -6.51 -3.08 -2.53
C GLY A 39 -5.31 -2.42 -3.24
N TYR A 40 -5.23 -2.52 -4.56
CA TYR A 40 -4.21 -1.94 -5.42
C TYR A 40 -4.79 -1.71 -6.83
N VAL A 41 -4.03 -1.14 -7.74
CA VAL A 41 -4.43 -0.95 -9.15
C VAL A 41 -3.77 -2.04 -10.01
N PRO A 42 -4.49 -3.14 -10.33
CA PRO A 42 -3.97 -4.20 -11.19
C PRO A 42 -3.67 -3.67 -12.59
N ILE A 43 -2.62 -4.19 -13.22
CA ILE A 43 -2.28 -3.80 -14.60
C ILE A 43 -3.40 -4.17 -15.58
N ASP A 44 -4.07 -5.31 -15.35
CA ASP A 44 -5.20 -5.74 -16.20
C ASP A 44 -6.40 -4.79 -16.06
N ALA A 45 -6.63 -4.23 -14.87
CA ALA A 45 -7.63 -3.19 -14.66
C ALA A 45 -7.29 -1.90 -15.43
N VAL A 46 -6.00 -1.53 -15.56
CA VAL A 46 -5.58 -0.38 -16.36
C VAL A 46 -5.95 -0.56 -17.83
N TYR A 47 -5.74 -1.76 -18.39
CA TYR A 47 -6.15 -2.05 -19.76
C TYR A 47 -7.67 -2.03 -19.92
N HIS A 48 -8.40 -2.62 -18.98
CA HIS A 48 -9.86 -2.62 -19.00
C HIS A 48 -10.45 -1.19 -18.89
N ILE A 49 -9.89 -0.36 -18.01
CA ILE A 49 -10.23 1.08 -17.92
C ILE A 49 -9.94 1.79 -19.24
N SER A 50 -8.82 1.48 -19.89
CA SER A 50 -8.44 2.06 -21.20
C SER A 50 -9.50 1.77 -22.26
N GLU A 51 -9.92 0.53 -22.39
CA GLU A 51 -10.95 0.11 -23.35
C GLU A 51 -12.29 0.82 -23.14
N ARG A 52 -12.70 0.97 -21.87
CA ARG A 52 -13.98 1.57 -21.50
C ARG A 52 -14.01 3.10 -21.57
N THR A 53 -12.88 3.75 -21.30
CA THR A 53 -12.77 5.22 -21.25
C THR A 53 -12.22 5.84 -22.55
N GLY A 54 -11.60 5.04 -23.41
CA GLY A 54 -10.88 5.52 -24.58
C GLY A 54 -9.56 6.24 -24.27
N LEU A 55 -9.12 6.24 -23.01
CA LEU A 55 -7.83 6.78 -22.60
C LEU A 55 -6.72 5.75 -22.87
N THR A 56 -5.56 6.21 -23.30
CA THR A 56 -4.43 5.29 -23.50
C THR A 56 -3.91 4.74 -22.16
N PRO A 57 -3.45 3.47 -22.10
CA PRO A 57 -2.86 2.91 -20.88
C PRO A 57 -1.72 3.76 -20.33
N ALA A 58 -0.89 4.34 -21.21
CA ALA A 58 0.21 5.22 -20.83
C ALA A 58 -0.28 6.47 -20.07
N LYS A 59 -1.41 7.06 -20.48
CA LYS A 59 -2.01 8.21 -19.79
C LYS A 59 -2.55 7.81 -18.43
N ILE A 60 -3.22 6.66 -18.34
CA ILE A 60 -3.75 6.13 -17.08
C ILE A 60 -2.61 5.85 -16.10
N MET A 61 -1.56 5.16 -16.55
CA MET A 61 -0.36 4.89 -15.76
C MET A 61 0.35 6.18 -15.35
N GLY A 62 0.48 7.16 -16.24
CA GLY A 62 1.08 8.45 -15.92
C GLY A 62 0.34 9.19 -14.78
N VAL A 63 -0.98 9.12 -14.75
CA VAL A 63 -1.78 9.68 -13.64
C VAL A 63 -1.59 8.83 -12.38
N ALA A 64 -1.70 7.52 -12.50
CA ALA A 64 -1.62 6.62 -11.35
C ALA A 64 -0.22 6.66 -10.67
N THR A 65 0.87 6.77 -11.44
CA THR A 65 2.23 6.88 -10.88
C THR A 65 2.55 8.27 -10.34
N PHE A 66 1.88 9.31 -10.82
CA PHE A 66 2.06 10.67 -10.31
C PHE A 66 1.49 10.84 -8.88
N TYR A 67 0.39 10.18 -8.57
CA TYR A 67 -0.24 10.26 -7.25
C TYR A 67 0.26 9.11 -6.35
N ALA A 68 1.04 9.43 -5.31
CA ALA A 68 1.63 8.46 -4.38
C ALA A 68 0.61 7.57 -3.61
N GLN A 69 -0.68 7.91 -3.67
CA GLN A 69 -1.75 7.12 -3.05
C GLN A 69 -2.02 5.80 -3.78
N PHE A 70 -1.68 5.70 -5.07
CA PHE A 70 -1.95 4.51 -5.86
C PHE A 70 -0.83 3.46 -5.72
N ARG A 71 -1.24 2.23 -5.51
CA ARG A 71 -0.38 1.06 -5.37
C ARG A 71 -0.58 0.12 -6.54
N PHE A 72 0.51 -0.48 -7.01
CA PHE A 72 0.50 -1.40 -8.16
C PHE A 72 0.79 -2.85 -7.79
N GLN A 73 0.96 -3.10 -6.51
CA GLN A 73 1.18 -4.43 -5.97
C GLN A 73 0.14 -4.72 -4.88
N ALA A 74 -0.26 -5.99 -4.80
CA ALA A 74 -1.17 -6.44 -3.76
C ALA A 74 -0.59 -6.14 -2.38
N VAL A 75 -1.43 -5.61 -1.51
CA VAL A 75 -1.06 -5.32 -0.12
C VAL A 75 -1.35 -6.56 0.72
N GLY A 76 -0.40 -6.93 1.56
CA GLY A 76 -0.59 -8.02 2.51
C GLY A 76 -1.69 -7.69 3.54
N LYS A 77 -2.08 -8.70 4.31
CA LYS A 77 -3.12 -8.59 5.33
C LYS A 77 -2.84 -7.47 6.35
N TYR A 78 -1.57 -7.25 6.66
CA TYR A 78 -1.09 -6.21 7.58
C TYR A 78 -0.20 -5.22 6.83
N LEU A 79 -0.71 -4.01 6.60
CA LEU A 79 0.06 -2.91 6.04
C LEU A 79 0.76 -2.17 7.17
N ILE A 80 2.08 -2.25 7.18
CA ILE A 80 2.93 -1.53 8.12
C ILE A 80 3.37 -0.22 7.48
N MET A 81 3.01 0.90 8.08
CA MET A 81 3.44 2.23 7.67
C MET A 81 4.38 2.82 8.72
N ILE A 82 5.62 3.15 8.34
CA ILE A 82 6.61 3.76 9.24
C ILE A 82 6.79 5.23 8.87
N CYS A 83 6.62 6.10 9.85
CA CYS A 83 6.77 7.54 9.67
C CYS A 83 8.25 7.92 9.57
N LYS A 84 8.61 8.58 8.46
CA LYS A 84 9.96 9.15 8.21
C LYS A 84 9.99 10.68 8.37
N GLY A 85 8.91 11.27 8.90
CA GLY A 85 8.84 12.72 9.17
C GLY A 85 9.89 13.17 10.19
N THR A 86 10.23 14.46 10.19
CA THR A 86 11.36 15.03 10.97
C THR A 86 11.35 14.61 12.44
N ALA A 87 10.21 14.69 13.13
CA ALA A 87 10.12 14.29 14.53
C ALA A 87 10.45 12.81 14.73
N CYS A 88 9.95 11.92 13.87
CA CYS A 88 10.25 10.50 13.95
C CYS A 88 11.70 10.20 13.57
N TYR A 89 12.23 10.87 12.55
CA TYR A 89 13.61 10.73 12.11
C TYR A 89 14.61 11.06 13.23
N VAL A 90 14.43 12.22 13.89
CA VAL A 90 15.29 12.64 15.02
C VAL A 90 15.19 11.66 16.20
N ASN A 91 14.05 11.01 16.39
CA ASN A 91 13.82 10.01 17.41
C ASN A 91 14.16 8.56 16.96
N GLY A 92 14.88 8.41 15.85
CA GLY A 92 15.46 7.13 15.43
C GLY A 92 14.53 6.25 14.59
N ALA A 93 13.61 6.84 13.80
CA ALA A 93 12.74 6.10 12.90
C ALA A 93 13.49 5.21 11.89
N ASP A 94 14.72 5.57 11.52
CA ASP A 94 15.55 4.73 10.64
C ASP A 94 15.85 3.38 11.29
N ARG A 95 16.21 3.37 12.59
CA ARG A 95 16.46 2.13 13.32
C ARG A 95 15.21 1.25 13.42
N ILE A 96 14.03 1.88 13.48
CA ILE A 96 12.75 1.17 13.48
C ILE A 96 12.51 0.54 12.11
N ALA A 97 12.75 1.30 11.02
CA ALA A 97 12.61 0.80 9.65
C ALA A 97 13.57 -0.37 9.40
N ASP A 98 14.84 -0.23 9.76
CA ASP A 98 15.85 -1.28 9.61
C ASP A 98 15.44 -2.56 10.35
N ALA A 99 14.97 -2.44 11.60
CA ALA A 99 14.52 -3.58 12.39
C ALA A 99 13.29 -4.29 11.78
N VAL A 100 12.36 -3.56 11.16
CA VAL A 100 11.22 -4.14 10.44
C VAL A 100 11.68 -4.84 9.18
N MET A 101 12.53 -4.20 8.38
CA MET A 101 13.07 -4.76 7.14
C MET A 101 13.87 -6.05 7.41
N GLU A 102 14.68 -6.05 8.45
CA GLU A 102 15.47 -7.23 8.86
C GLU A 102 14.57 -8.38 9.35
N GLU A 103 13.58 -8.10 10.21
CA GLU A 103 12.68 -9.13 10.77
C GLU A 103 11.77 -9.74 9.70
N LEU A 104 11.33 -8.96 8.71
CA LEU A 104 10.40 -9.41 7.66
C LEU A 104 11.11 -9.85 6.37
N GLY A 105 12.37 -9.47 6.18
CA GLY A 105 13.13 -9.76 4.96
C GLY A 105 12.60 -9.04 3.72
N ILE A 106 11.96 -7.88 3.87
CA ILE A 106 11.37 -7.08 2.78
C ILE A 106 11.85 -5.63 2.86
N GLY A 107 11.88 -4.95 1.71
CA GLY A 107 12.16 -3.52 1.60
C GLY A 107 10.91 -2.63 1.61
N ASP A 108 11.13 -1.32 1.37
CA ASP A 108 10.05 -0.35 1.23
C ASP A 108 9.16 -0.67 0.03
N ASN A 109 7.84 -0.59 0.24
CA ASN A 109 6.79 -0.92 -0.73
C ASN A 109 6.82 -2.38 -1.20
N GLU A 110 7.35 -3.28 -0.39
CA GLU A 110 7.34 -4.73 -0.64
C GLU A 110 6.38 -5.46 0.30
N THR A 111 5.98 -6.66 -0.14
CA THR A 111 5.10 -7.56 0.61
C THR A 111 5.84 -8.88 0.86
N THR A 112 5.69 -9.44 2.06
CA THR A 112 6.27 -10.76 2.40
C THR A 112 5.70 -11.84 1.48
N SER A 113 6.50 -12.87 1.20
CA SER A 113 6.14 -13.96 0.26
C SER A 113 4.88 -14.74 0.69
N ASP A 114 4.55 -14.70 1.97
CA ASP A 114 3.34 -15.29 2.54
C ASP A 114 2.10 -14.38 2.42
N GLY A 115 2.26 -13.16 1.86
CA GLY A 115 1.18 -12.17 1.73
C GLY A 115 0.70 -11.60 3.06
N LEU A 116 1.42 -11.82 4.16
CA LEU A 116 0.98 -11.41 5.48
C LEU A 116 1.26 -9.93 5.76
N PHE A 117 2.48 -9.48 5.50
CA PHE A 117 2.90 -8.11 5.77
C PHE A 117 3.30 -7.36 4.51
N SER A 118 2.92 -6.09 4.44
CA SER A 118 3.47 -5.11 3.50
C SER A 118 4.10 -3.97 4.28
N LEU A 119 5.23 -3.47 3.81
CA LEU A 119 5.92 -2.33 4.40
C LEU A 119 5.81 -1.10 3.50
N SER A 120 5.53 0.05 4.08
CA SER A 120 5.57 1.35 3.39
C SER A 120 6.17 2.43 4.28
N LEU A 121 7.21 3.09 3.79
CA LEU A 121 7.79 4.25 4.46
C LEU A 121 7.05 5.51 4.04
N VAL A 122 6.42 6.19 4.99
CA VAL A 122 5.59 7.36 4.71
C VAL A 122 6.19 8.65 5.26
N SER A 123 5.97 9.76 4.57
CA SER A 123 6.54 11.06 4.95
C SER A 123 6.06 11.55 6.31
N CYS A 124 4.79 11.35 6.66
CA CYS A 124 4.23 11.71 7.97
C CYS A 124 2.90 11.00 8.24
N LEU A 125 2.75 10.49 9.47
CA LEU A 125 1.49 9.88 9.97
C LEU A 125 0.65 10.84 10.82
N GLY A 126 1.16 12.07 11.08
CA GLY A 126 0.43 13.06 11.88
C GLY A 126 0.53 12.88 13.41
N CYS A 127 1.15 11.81 13.90
CA CYS A 127 1.22 11.46 15.33
C CYS A 127 2.57 11.84 15.96
N CYS A 128 3.06 13.07 15.73
CA CYS A 128 4.42 13.50 16.10
C CYS A 128 4.71 13.46 17.60
N SER A 129 3.70 13.60 18.46
CA SER A 129 3.84 13.49 19.92
C SER A 129 4.21 12.08 20.39
N LEU A 130 3.99 11.07 19.56
CA LEU A 130 4.29 9.67 19.86
C LEU A 130 5.56 9.17 19.14
N ALA A 131 6.34 10.07 18.55
CA ALA A 131 7.53 9.72 17.75
C ALA A 131 8.55 8.87 18.54
N PRO A 132 9.19 7.86 17.92
CA PRO A 132 8.94 7.36 16.55
C PRO A 132 7.67 6.49 16.50
N VAL A 133 6.95 6.58 15.34
CA VAL A 133 5.61 6.00 15.18
C VAL A 133 5.57 5.09 13.95
N MET A 134 4.86 3.97 14.11
CA MET A 134 4.36 3.17 13.00
C MET A 134 2.84 2.93 13.15
N MET A 135 2.19 2.64 12.04
CA MET A 135 0.82 2.12 12.01
C MET A 135 0.83 0.72 11.39
N ILE A 136 -0.01 -0.14 11.91
CA ILE A 136 -0.32 -1.44 11.29
C ILE A 136 -1.83 -1.45 11.03
N ASN A 137 -2.21 -1.35 9.76
CA ASN A 137 -3.59 -1.07 9.35
C ASN A 137 -4.10 0.22 10.02
N GLU A 138 -5.05 0.12 10.95
CA GLU A 138 -5.63 1.26 11.68
C GLU A 138 -4.99 1.47 13.06
N ASP A 139 -4.22 0.50 13.55
CA ASP A 139 -3.60 0.56 14.87
C ASP A 139 -2.32 1.40 14.86
N THR A 140 -2.23 2.38 15.76
CA THR A 140 -1.06 3.26 15.91
C THR A 140 -0.18 2.82 17.07
N TYR A 141 1.11 2.66 16.80
CA TYR A 141 2.13 2.29 17.78
C TYR A 141 3.16 3.41 17.89
N GLY A 142 3.32 3.96 19.08
CA GLY A 142 4.24 5.07 19.35
C GLY A 142 5.32 4.76 20.37
N SER A 143 6.27 5.70 20.52
CA SER A 143 7.43 5.56 21.40
C SER A 143 8.14 4.23 21.19
N LEU A 144 8.40 3.93 19.91
CA LEU A 144 8.91 2.64 19.47
C LEU A 144 10.41 2.50 19.77
N THR A 145 10.80 1.26 20.06
CA THR A 145 12.20 0.81 20.02
C THR A 145 12.29 -0.39 19.07
N PRO A 146 13.46 -0.72 18.52
CA PRO A 146 13.62 -1.89 17.66
C PRO A 146 13.08 -3.18 18.28
N GLU A 147 13.32 -3.39 19.58
CA GLU A 147 12.89 -4.57 20.31
C GLU A 147 11.35 -4.64 20.42
N LYS A 148 10.70 -3.49 20.67
CA LYS A 148 9.23 -3.42 20.72
C LYS A 148 8.61 -3.77 19.39
N VAL A 149 9.18 -3.25 18.30
CA VAL A 149 8.67 -3.49 16.94
C VAL A 149 8.78 -4.96 16.58
N VAL A 150 9.95 -5.57 16.76
CA VAL A 150 10.16 -7.01 16.50
C VAL A 150 9.18 -7.86 17.31
N LYS A 151 8.96 -7.50 18.58
CA LYS A 151 7.97 -8.20 19.42
C LYS A 151 6.56 -8.10 18.86
N ILE A 152 6.11 -6.91 18.46
CA ILE A 152 4.78 -6.68 17.86
C ILE A 152 4.60 -7.54 16.62
N LEU A 153 5.59 -7.56 15.72
CA LEU A 153 5.53 -8.34 14.49
C LEU A 153 5.45 -9.84 14.75
N ARG A 154 6.25 -10.35 15.70
CA ARG A 154 6.21 -11.75 16.11
C ARG A 154 4.90 -12.14 16.79
N ASP A 155 4.32 -11.26 17.60
CA ASP A 155 3.03 -11.49 18.24
C ASP A 155 1.90 -11.58 17.21
N ILE A 156 1.94 -10.74 16.16
CA ILE A 156 0.98 -10.80 15.04
C ILE A 156 1.16 -12.09 14.27
N LYS A 157 2.39 -12.43 13.90
CA LYS A 157 2.71 -13.65 13.15
C LYS A 157 2.30 -14.93 13.92
N ALA A 158 2.48 -14.94 15.23
CA ALA A 158 2.06 -16.05 16.08
C ALA A 158 0.52 -16.21 16.17
N LYS A 159 -0.23 -15.11 16.05
CA LYS A 159 -1.71 -15.16 16.00
C LYS A 159 -2.24 -15.73 14.68
N GLU A 160 -1.56 -15.43 13.58
CA GLU A 160 -1.93 -15.91 12.24
C GLU A 160 -1.49 -17.36 11.98
N GLY A 161 -0.44 -17.84 12.65
CA GLY A 161 0.05 -19.22 12.55
C GLY A 161 -0.76 -20.26 13.34
N LYS A 162 -1.88 -19.84 13.94
CA LYS A 162 -2.85 -20.71 14.63
C LYS A 162 -4.11 -20.86 13.78
#